data_f1a0e6ddf4ff8d0f64f7dfb1cec36993
#
_entry.id   f1a0e6ddf4ff8d0f64f7dfb1cec36993
#
_cell.length_a   1.000
_cell.length_b   1.000
_cell.length_c   1.000
_cell.angle_alpha   90.00
_cell.angle_beta   90.00
_cell.angle_gamma   90.00
#
_symmetry.space_group_name_H-M   'P 1'
#
loop_
_entity.id
_entity.type
_entity.pdbx_description
1 polymer ?
#
loop_
_entity_poly.entity_id
_entity_poly.type
_entity_poly.pdbx_seq_one_letter_code
_entity_poly.pdbx_strand_id
1 'polypeptide(L)'
;MRDPHRERAAGHRVWPLYVGGFLGPYGSTMVTPMVHEVAAGLDSTPQTAAAAVSAYMLPFAALMLVSGTLAERWGRGRVLRAALAAFVVATALCAAAPTMELFLTARALQGATNAFTTPLLVAAISDLVAGARLAKALSWFAAAQAAGQGLSPLFSGVGAALDWRLAFLVPGLCGLLLVCFPPSRSATLRATTARASWRSLANRQLALACAVSFLAYLAAVGLTVLAVLRLNDRFALGPVGIGLAASAFGIAGIAAAPPTGRLLRTRGPRYTGLVTDVAMVVGLLCAALGTSLPVVVAGIVLVGAAVTGLRSATNALAVTSAPENRGGAASLALSAQFFGGAVAATVWLPVYHALGDRGFALVAVVPVLSAVVLTLTGAVGGRSANPAARDLTAVPPRGR
;
A
#
# COMPACT_ATOMS: atom_id res chain seq x y z
N MET A 1 22.97 32.88 -6.98
CA MET A 1 21.61 33.44 -7.13
C MET A 1 20.77 32.40 -7.87
N ARG A 2 19.78 31.77 -7.20
CA ARG A 2 18.94 30.70 -7.80
C ARG A 2 17.80 31.36 -8.55
N ASP A 3 17.61 31.00 -9.81
CA ASP A 3 16.57 31.54 -10.69
C ASP A 3 15.18 31.06 -10.25
N PRO A 4 14.30 31.93 -9.68
CA PRO A 4 12.97 31.56 -9.18
C PRO A 4 12.02 31.07 -10.28
N HIS A 5 12.29 31.39 -11.56
CA HIS A 5 11.49 30.91 -12.69
C HIS A 5 11.76 29.44 -13.00
N ARG A 6 12.98 28.94 -12.81
CA ARG A 6 13.30 27.50 -12.93
C ARG A 6 12.69 26.67 -11.79
N GLU A 7 12.52 27.27 -10.60
CA GLU A 7 11.89 26.59 -9.44
C GLU A 7 10.38 26.41 -9.63
N ARG A 8 9.70 27.42 -10.14
CA ARG A 8 8.26 27.34 -10.47
C ARG A 8 8.00 26.39 -11.63
N ALA A 9 8.81 26.37 -12.67
CA ALA A 9 8.70 25.47 -13.81
C ALA A 9 8.93 23.98 -13.44
N ALA A 10 9.77 23.70 -12.44
CA ALA A 10 9.96 22.35 -11.92
C ALA A 10 8.75 21.87 -11.08
N GLY A 11 8.14 22.75 -10.29
CA GLY A 11 6.94 22.45 -9.50
C GLY A 11 5.73 22.08 -10.37
N HIS A 12 5.53 22.80 -11.48
CA HIS A 12 4.44 22.53 -12.43
C HIS A 12 4.59 21.20 -13.19
N ARG A 13 5.76 20.56 -13.18
CA ARG A 13 6.01 19.28 -13.86
C ARG A 13 5.85 18.05 -12.98
N VAL A 14 5.77 18.21 -11.66
CA VAL A 14 5.78 17.09 -10.69
C VAL A 14 4.37 16.77 -10.16
N TRP A 15 3.42 17.71 -10.16
CA TRP A 15 2.09 17.49 -9.60
C TRP A 15 1.30 16.31 -10.24
N PRO A 16 1.40 16.04 -11.57
CA PRO A 16 0.67 14.89 -12.12
C PRO A 16 1.18 13.57 -11.55
N LEU A 17 2.47 13.51 -11.18
CA LEU A 17 3.07 12.32 -10.56
C LEU A 17 2.46 12.03 -9.18
N TYR A 18 2.11 13.06 -8.42
CA TYR A 18 1.43 12.91 -7.13
C TYR A 18 0.00 12.41 -7.31
N VAL A 19 -0.74 12.92 -8.31
CA VAL A 19 -2.07 12.39 -8.64
C VAL A 19 -1.99 10.91 -9.03
N GLY A 20 -0.95 10.51 -9.77
CA GLY A 20 -0.71 9.10 -10.09
C GLY A 20 -0.44 8.24 -8.86
N GLY A 21 0.25 8.79 -7.86
CA GLY A 21 0.48 8.12 -6.58
C GLY A 21 -0.80 7.81 -5.80
N PHE A 22 -1.82 8.65 -5.95
CA PHE A 22 -3.13 8.47 -5.32
C PHE A 22 -3.88 7.25 -5.87
N LEU A 23 -3.76 6.94 -7.17
CA LEU A 23 -4.60 5.94 -7.86
C LEU A 23 -4.46 4.52 -7.33
N GLY A 24 -3.23 4.07 -7.06
CA GLY A 24 -2.96 2.70 -6.61
C GLY A 24 -3.66 2.35 -5.30
N PRO A 25 -3.33 3.05 -4.22
CA PRO A 25 -3.97 2.86 -2.93
C PRO A 25 -5.48 3.13 -2.93
N TYR A 26 -5.94 4.12 -3.71
CA TYR A 26 -7.37 4.38 -3.87
C TYR A 26 -8.09 3.16 -4.47
N GLY A 27 -7.61 2.65 -5.60
CA GLY A 27 -8.21 1.50 -6.28
C GLY A 27 -8.25 0.22 -5.42
N SER A 28 -7.27 0.05 -4.52
CA SER A 28 -7.20 -1.15 -3.66
C SER A 28 -8.27 -1.19 -2.57
N THR A 29 -8.77 -0.04 -2.10
CA THR A 29 -9.67 0.05 -0.94
C THR A 29 -11.09 0.50 -1.29
N MET A 30 -11.33 1.01 -2.51
CA MET A 30 -12.60 1.65 -2.88
C MET A 30 -13.82 0.73 -2.88
N VAL A 31 -13.65 -0.56 -3.17
CA VAL A 31 -14.80 -1.48 -3.25
C VAL A 31 -15.28 -1.91 -1.87
N THR A 32 -14.40 -1.90 -0.88
CA THR A 32 -14.68 -2.42 0.46
C THR A 32 -15.96 -1.84 1.10
N PRO A 33 -16.20 -0.52 1.15
CA PRO A 33 -17.40 0.02 1.79
C PRO A 33 -18.69 -0.14 0.98
N MET A 34 -18.60 -0.54 -0.31
CA MET A 34 -19.75 -0.68 -1.21
C MET A 34 -20.00 -2.13 -1.66
N VAL A 35 -19.51 -3.10 -0.89
CA VAL A 35 -19.63 -4.54 -1.23
C VAL A 35 -21.09 -4.96 -1.35
N HIS A 36 -21.97 -4.46 -0.48
CA HIS A 36 -23.40 -4.79 -0.48
C HIS A 36 -24.13 -4.18 -1.69
N GLU A 37 -23.81 -2.94 -2.02
CA GLU A 37 -24.40 -2.21 -3.15
C GLU A 37 -23.97 -2.82 -4.49
N VAL A 38 -22.70 -3.22 -4.60
CA VAL A 38 -22.19 -3.93 -5.78
C VAL A 38 -22.85 -5.29 -5.91
N ALA A 39 -22.99 -6.04 -4.81
CA ALA A 39 -23.65 -7.34 -4.80
C ALA A 39 -25.11 -7.22 -5.25
N ALA A 40 -25.86 -6.28 -4.68
CA ALA A 40 -27.26 -6.04 -5.04
C ALA A 40 -27.41 -5.53 -6.49
N GLY A 41 -26.52 -4.64 -6.94
CA GLY A 41 -26.56 -4.07 -8.28
C GLY A 41 -26.14 -5.04 -9.41
N LEU A 42 -25.53 -6.17 -9.08
CA LEU A 42 -25.08 -7.20 -10.02
C LEU A 42 -25.68 -8.59 -9.73
N ASP A 43 -26.81 -8.65 -9.02
CA ASP A 43 -27.54 -9.87 -8.66
C ASP A 43 -26.63 -10.97 -8.10
N SER A 44 -25.75 -10.61 -7.15
CA SER A 44 -24.72 -11.50 -6.62
C SER A 44 -24.69 -11.47 -5.08
N THR A 45 -23.73 -12.19 -4.48
CA THR A 45 -23.56 -12.24 -3.04
C THR A 45 -22.47 -11.24 -2.57
N PRO A 46 -22.55 -10.73 -1.33
CA PRO A 46 -21.50 -9.89 -0.76
C PRO A 46 -20.12 -10.59 -0.76
N GLN A 47 -20.08 -11.92 -0.59
CA GLN A 47 -18.86 -12.72 -0.64
C GLN A 47 -18.20 -12.65 -2.03
N THR A 48 -19.00 -12.78 -3.10
CA THR A 48 -18.50 -12.68 -4.47
C THR A 48 -18.09 -11.25 -4.79
N ALA A 49 -18.84 -10.25 -4.36
CA ALA A 49 -18.47 -8.84 -4.53
C ALA A 49 -17.17 -8.49 -3.79
N ALA A 50 -16.93 -9.04 -2.60
CA ALA A 50 -15.68 -8.85 -1.85
C ALA A 50 -14.45 -9.42 -2.59
N ALA A 51 -14.64 -10.44 -3.46
CA ALA A 51 -13.57 -10.96 -4.33
C ALA A 51 -13.00 -9.88 -5.28
N ALA A 52 -13.70 -8.76 -5.51
CA ALA A 52 -13.19 -7.64 -6.30
C ALA A 52 -11.94 -6.99 -5.71
N VAL A 53 -11.72 -7.10 -4.40
CA VAL A 53 -10.48 -6.67 -3.73
C VAL A 53 -9.32 -7.56 -4.17
N SER A 54 -9.50 -8.88 -4.10
CA SER A 54 -8.51 -9.87 -4.54
C SER A 54 -8.27 -9.80 -6.06
N ALA A 55 -9.33 -9.64 -6.85
CA ALA A 55 -9.26 -9.51 -8.30
C ALA A 55 -8.38 -8.31 -8.73
N TYR A 56 -8.41 -7.21 -7.99
CA TYR A 56 -7.54 -6.07 -8.21
C TYR A 56 -6.11 -6.32 -7.69
N MET A 57 -5.97 -6.78 -6.45
CA MET A 57 -4.67 -6.85 -5.76
C MET A 57 -3.76 -7.95 -6.29
N LEU A 58 -4.28 -9.10 -6.70
CA LEU A 58 -3.48 -10.22 -7.21
C LEU A 58 -2.68 -9.84 -8.47
N PRO A 59 -3.32 -9.38 -9.57
CA PRO A 59 -2.57 -8.98 -10.75
C PRO A 59 -1.71 -7.74 -10.50
N PHE A 60 -2.15 -6.83 -9.63
CA PHE A 60 -1.34 -5.69 -9.20
C PHE A 60 -0.03 -6.14 -8.55
N ALA A 61 -0.08 -7.03 -7.57
CA ALA A 61 1.10 -7.54 -6.87
C ALA A 61 2.02 -8.36 -7.78
N ALA A 62 1.44 -9.25 -8.60
CA ALA A 62 2.19 -10.11 -9.51
C ALA A 62 2.94 -9.30 -10.58
N LEU A 63 2.26 -8.37 -11.24
CA LEU A 63 2.86 -7.58 -12.31
C LEU A 63 3.82 -6.50 -11.78
N MET A 64 3.65 -6.03 -10.53
CA MET A 64 4.58 -5.09 -9.90
C MET A 64 6.01 -5.64 -9.83
N LEU A 65 6.18 -6.98 -9.67
CA LEU A 65 7.51 -7.62 -9.66
C LEU A 65 8.28 -7.41 -10.96
N VAL A 66 7.58 -7.37 -12.08
CA VAL A 66 8.19 -7.32 -13.44
C VAL A 66 7.98 -5.98 -14.15
N SER A 67 7.10 -5.12 -13.63
CA SER A 67 6.70 -3.88 -14.29
C SER A 67 7.88 -2.93 -14.57
N GLY A 68 8.83 -2.82 -13.65
CA GLY A 68 10.02 -2.00 -13.82
C GLY A 68 10.89 -2.49 -14.97
N THR A 69 11.19 -3.78 -15.03
CA THR A 69 12.02 -4.39 -16.07
C THR A 69 11.37 -4.36 -17.45
N LEU A 70 10.06 -4.60 -17.52
CA LEU A 70 9.30 -4.50 -18.77
C LEU A 70 9.28 -3.04 -19.28
N ALA A 71 9.09 -2.08 -18.38
CA ALA A 71 9.08 -0.67 -18.74
C ALA A 71 10.44 -0.19 -19.25
N GLU A 72 11.55 -0.70 -18.74
CA GLU A 72 12.89 -0.40 -19.25
C GLU A 72 13.07 -0.94 -20.68
N ARG A 73 12.59 -2.14 -20.97
CA ARG A 73 12.69 -2.76 -22.30
C ARG A 73 11.82 -2.08 -23.36
N TRP A 74 10.60 -1.68 -23.02
CA TRP A 74 9.61 -1.12 -23.94
C TRP A 74 9.57 0.41 -23.96
N GLY A 75 10.34 1.05 -23.06
CA GLY A 75 10.40 2.50 -22.88
C GLY A 75 9.40 2.99 -21.85
N ARG A 76 9.91 3.46 -20.71
CA ARG A 76 9.13 3.88 -19.50
C ARG A 76 7.95 4.80 -19.85
N GLY A 77 8.13 5.80 -20.74
CA GLY A 77 7.07 6.73 -21.09
C GLY A 77 5.97 6.14 -21.96
N ARG A 78 6.29 5.16 -22.81
CA ARG A 78 5.28 4.43 -23.61
C ARG A 78 4.46 3.53 -22.71
N VAL A 79 5.13 2.75 -21.87
CA VAL A 79 4.48 1.83 -20.90
C VAL A 79 3.59 2.59 -19.95
N LEU A 80 4.05 3.70 -19.37
CA LEU A 80 3.24 4.50 -18.44
C LEU A 80 1.98 5.05 -19.10
N ARG A 81 2.08 5.59 -20.32
CA ARG A 81 0.90 6.11 -21.05
C ARG A 81 -0.08 5.01 -21.42
N ALA A 82 0.42 3.87 -21.91
CA ALA A 82 -0.42 2.73 -22.23
C ALA A 82 -1.12 2.17 -20.97
N ALA A 83 -0.40 2.06 -19.87
CA ALA A 83 -0.95 1.60 -18.59
C ALA A 83 -2.02 2.55 -18.05
N LEU A 84 -1.80 3.87 -18.10
CA LEU A 84 -2.79 4.87 -17.69
C LEU A 84 -4.03 4.85 -18.59
N ALA A 85 -3.88 4.75 -19.91
CA ALA A 85 -5.01 4.64 -20.83
C ALA A 85 -5.81 3.36 -20.58
N ALA A 86 -5.13 2.22 -20.43
CA ALA A 86 -5.77 0.95 -20.11
C ALA A 86 -6.42 0.97 -18.72
N PHE A 87 -5.85 1.68 -17.74
CA PHE A 87 -6.46 1.89 -16.42
C PHE A 87 -7.79 2.67 -16.52
N VAL A 88 -7.83 3.73 -17.34
CA VAL A 88 -9.08 4.50 -17.58
C VAL A 88 -10.14 3.61 -18.21
N VAL A 89 -9.79 2.83 -19.23
CA VAL A 89 -10.71 1.88 -19.88
C VAL A 89 -11.20 0.83 -18.88
N ALA A 90 -10.30 0.23 -18.11
CA ALA A 90 -10.66 -0.75 -17.09
C ALA A 90 -11.60 -0.15 -16.01
N THR A 91 -11.35 1.12 -15.62
CA THR A 91 -12.19 1.83 -14.66
C THR A 91 -13.58 2.10 -15.23
N ALA A 92 -13.69 2.48 -16.51
CA ALA A 92 -14.96 2.64 -17.20
C ALA A 92 -15.71 1.30 -17.34
N LEU A 93 -15.00 0.21 -17.63
CA LEU A 93 -15.60 -1.13 -17.68
C LEU A 93 -16.12 -1.57 -16.30
N CYS A 94 -15.44 -1.24 -15.21
CA CYS A 94 -15.94 -1.49 -13.85
C CYS A 94 -17.29 -0.76 -13.62
N ALA A 95 -17.36 0.53 -13.98
CA ALA A 95 -18.58 1.32 -13.81
C ALA A 95 -19.74 0.86 -14.72
N ALA A 96 -19.43 0.38 -15.93
CA ALA A 96 -20.42 -0.05 -16.91
C ALA A 96 -20.77 -1.55 -16.82
N ALA A 97 -20.16 -2.30 -15.90
CA ALA A 97 -20.33 -3.75 -15.83
C ALA A 97 -21.79 -4.15 -15.58
N PRO A 98 -22.40 -4.99 -16.46
CA PRO A 98 -23.75 -5.53 -16.28
C PRO A 98 -23.76 -6.84 -15.47
N THR A 99 -22.62 -7.52 -15.35
CA THR A 99 -22.48 -8.80 -14.62
C THR A 99 -21.30 -8.78 -13.68
N MET A 100 -21.34 -9.63 -12.65
CA MET A 100 -20.26 -9.77 -11.66
C MET A 100 -18.96 -10.27 -12.30
N GLU A 101 -19.02 -11.18 -13.27
CA GLU A 101 -17.84 -11.71 -13.96
C GLU A 101 -17.09 -10.62 -14.74
N LEU A 102 -17.85 -9.76 -15.46
CA LEU A 102 -17.25 -8.64 -16.17
C LEU A 102 -16.66 -7.62 -15.18
N PHE A 103 -17.35 -7.36 -14.07
CA PHE A 103 -16.86 -6.49 -13.01
C PHE A 103 -15.54 -6.99 -12.42
N LEU A 104 -15.46 -8.27 -12.05
CA LEU A 104 -14.23 -8.87 -11.51
C LEU A 104 -13.10 -8.88 -12.53
N THR A 105 -13.39 -9.15 -13.80
CA THR A 105 -12.41 -9.11 -14.89
C THR A 105 -11.89 -7.69 -15.11
N ALA A 106 -12.78 -6.70 -15.11
CA ALA A 106 -12.41 -5.28 -15.21
C ALA A 106 -11.57 -4.82 -14.01
N ARG A 107 -11.88 -5.31 -12.80
CA ARG A 107 -11.07 -5.07 -11.60
C ARG A 107 -9.67 -5.69 -11.72
N ALA A 108 -9.56 -6.91 -12.26
CA ALA A 108 -8.27 -7.54 -12.52
C ALA A 108 -7.43 -6.74 -13.53
N LEU A 109 -8.05 -6.27 -14.61
CA LEU A 109 -7.40 -5.41 -15.60
C LEU A 109 -6.97 -4.06 -15.00
N GLN A 110 -7.83 -3.47 -14.14
CA GLN A 110 -7.52 -2.22 -13.43
C GLN A 110 -6.31 -2.38 -12.51
N GLY A 111 -6.22 -3.48 -11.75
CA GLY A 111 -5.07 -3.81 -10.91
C GLY A 111 -3.81 -4.07 -11.74
N ALA A 112 -3.92 -4.85 -12.80
CA ALA A 112 -2.81 -5.17 -13.72
C ALA A 112 -2.18 -3.92 -14.34
N THR A 113 -3.01 -3.01 -14.82
CA THR A 113 -2.54 -1.75 -15.43
C THR A 113 -1.91 -0.81 -14.41
N ASN A 114 -2.47 -0.76 -13.20
CA ASN A 114 -1.94 0.08 -12.13
C ASN A 114 -0.59 -0.41 -11.58
N ALA A 115 -0.25 -1.69 -11.72
CA ALA A 115 1.05 -2.23 -11.35
C ALA A 115 2.23 -1.54 -12.06
N PHE A 116 1.99 -0.96 -13.22
CA PHE A 116 2.98 -0.20 -13.99
C PHE A 116 3.05 1.27 -13.60
N THR A 117 2.09 1.81 -12.86
CA THR A 117 2.04 3.24 -12.53
C THR A 117 2.99 3.60 -11.39
N THR A 118 2.84 2.99 -10.23
CA THR A 118 3.60 3.36 -9.01
C THR A 118 5.13 3.35 -9.21
N PRO A 119 5.77 2.27 -9.67
CA PRO A 119 7.23 2.26 -9.81
C PRO A 119 7.72 3.23 -10.89
N LEU A 120 6.97 3.40 -11.98
CA LEU A 120 7.36 4.33 -13.04
C LEU A 120 7.20 5.79 -12.64
N LEU A 121 6.20 6.12 -11.81
CA LEU A 121 6.02 7.46 -11.27
C LEU A 121 7.13 7.82 -10.27
N VAL A 122 7.53 6.89 -9.41
CA VAL A 122 8.67 7.08 -8.49
C VAL A 122 9.97 7.28 -9.26
N ALA A 123 10.21 6.48 -10.30
CA ALA A 123 11.35 6.65 -11.18
C ALA A 123 11.33 8.03 -11.87
N ALA A 124 10.17 8.45 -12.41
CA ALA A 124 10.01 9.76 -13.04
C ALA A 124 10.27 10.93 -12.06
N ILE A 125 9.83 10.83 -10.80
CA ILE A 125 10.16 11.82 -9.77
C ILE A 125 11.67 11.89 -9.55
N SER A 126 12.33 10.73 -9.46
CA SER A 126 13.78 10.66 -9.23
C SER A 126 14.59 11.21 -10.41
N ASP A 127 14.06 11.13 -11.62
CA ASP A 127 14.69 11.69 -12.82
C ASP A 127 14.49 13.22 -12.95
N LEU A 128 13.35 13.75 -12.46
CA LEU A 128 12.99 15.17 -12.53
C LEU A 128 13.58 16.00 -11.39
N VAL A 129 13.78 15.39 -10.23
CA VAL A 129 14.13 16.09 -8.99
C VAL A 129 15.40 15.47 -8.38
N ALA A 130 16.43 16.29 -8.13
CA ALA A 130 17.70 15.82 -7.58
C ALA A 130 18.01 16.41 -6.21
N GLY A 131 18.96 15.81 -5.49
CA GLY A 131 19.48 16.32 -4.21
C GLY A 131 18.44 16.36 -3.10
N ALA A 132 18.53 17.36 -2.22
CA ALA A 132 17.66 17.51 -1.06
C ALA A 132 16.16 17.66 -1.39
N ARG A 133 15.82 18.07 -2.62
CA ARG A 133 14.42 18.21 -3.08
C ARG A 133 13.79 16.87 -3.40
N LEU A 134 14.56 15.84 -3.74
CA LEU A 134 14.05 14.48 -4.04
C LEU A 134 13.35 13.89 -2.82
N ALA A 135 13.94 13.99 -1.63
CA ALA A 135 13.31 13.51 -0.40
C ALA A 135 11.95 14.18 -0.14
N LYS A 136 11.84 15.49 -0.40
CA LYS A 136 10.58 16.22 -0.28
C LYS A 136 9.54 15.76 -1.32
N ALA A 137 9.96 15.56 -2.57
CA ALA A 137 9.07 15.10 -3.64
C ALA A 137 8.53 13.69 -3.38
N LEU A 138 9.38 12.76 -2.91
CA LEU A 138 8.98 11.41 -2.53
C LEU A 138 8.07 11.41 -1.29
N SER A 139 8.26 12.35 -0.36
CA SER A 139 7.35 12.52 0.79
C SER A 139 5.96 12.99 0.34
N TRP A 140 5.86 13.91 -0.61
CA TRP A 140 4.58 14.31 -1.19
C TRP A 140 3.90 13.19 -1.97
N PHE A 141 4.67 12.36 -2.69
CA PHE A 141 4.14 11.16 -3.36
C PHE A 141 3.58 10.16 -2.35
N ALA A 142 4.31 9.91 -1.25
CA ALA A 142 3.84 9.05 -0.17
C ALA A 142 2.58 9.62 0.52
N ALA A 143 2.51 10.95 0.71
CA ALA A 143 1.32 11.61 1.24
C ALA A 143 0.11 11.45 0.29
N ALA A 144 0.32 11.56 -1.03
CA ALA A 144 -0.73 11.31 -2.01
C ALA A 144 -1.22 9.86 -1.99
N GLN A 145 -0.32 8.88 -1.81
CA GLN A 145 -0.69 7.48 -1.63
C GLN A 145 -1.52 7.27 -0.36
N ALA A 146 -1.12 7.88 0.76
CA ALA A 146 -1.85 7.79 2.01
C ALA A 146 -3.24 8.47 1.91
N ALA A 147 -3.32 9.61 1.21
CA ALA A 147 -4.59 10.27 0.92
C ALA A 147 -5.49 9.37 0.05
N GLY A 148 -4.96 8.71 -0.97
CA GLY A 148 -5.69 7.73 -1.78
C GLY A 148 -6.29 6.62 -0.93
N GLN A 149 -5.49 6.03 -0.06
CA GLN A 149 -5.94 4.96 0.82
C GLN A 149 -6.98 5.42 1.87
N GLY A 150 -6.79 6.62 2.44
CA GLY A 150 -7.65 7.15 3.49
C GLY A 150 -8.96 7.74 2.98
N LEU A 151 -8.95 8.41 1.82
CA LEU A 151 -10.13 9.07 1.27
C LEU A 151 -10.99 8.14 0.40
N SER A 152 -10.39 7.07 -0.14
CA SER A 152 -11.09 6.12 -1.01
C SER A 152 -12.38 5.57 -0.40
N PRO A 153 -12.39 5.04 0.86
CA PRO A 153 -13.61 4.52 1.43
C PRO A 153 -14.71 5.57 1.61
N LEU A 154 -14.33 6.81 1.91
CA LEU A 154 -15.29 7.91 2.04
C LEU A 154 -15.94 8.24 0.69
N PHE A 155 -15.14 8.50 -0.34
CA PHE A 155 -15.67 8.86 -1.65
C PHE A 155 -16.48 7.72 -2.28
N SER A 156 -16.04 6.47 -2.12
CA SER A 156 -16.78 5.32 -2.63
C SER A 156 -18.06 5.06 -1.83
N GLY A 157 -18.05 5.24 -0.50
CA GLY A 157 -19.25 5.13 0.33
C GLY A 157 -20.30 6.20 0.00
N VAL A 158 -19.89 7.46 -0.22
CA VAL A 158 -20.78 8.53 -0.66
C VAL A 158 -21.32 8.26 -2.08
N GLY A 159 -20.46 7.83 -3.00
CA GLY A 159 -20.88 7.45 -4.34
C GLY A 159 -21.88 6.30 -4.32
N ALA A 160 -21.61 5.26 -3.53
CA ALA A 160 -22.46 4.08 -3.42
C ALA A 160 -23.84 4.35 -2.81
N ALA A 161 -23.98 5.41 -2.00
CA ALA A 161 -25.28 5.82 -1.47
C ALA A 161 -26.27 6.31 -2.56
N LEU A 162 -25.76 6.74 -3.72
CA LEU A 162 -26.54 7.13 -4.87
C LEU A 162 -26.57 6.02 -5.93
N ASP A 163 -25.41 5.65 -6.42
CA ASP A 163 -25.14 4.51 -7.30
C ASP A 163 -23.67 4.12 -7.12
N TRP A 164 -23.38 2.85 -6.79
CA TRP A 164 -22.04 2.35 -6.60
C TRP A 164 -21.11 2.60 -7.80
N ARG A 165 -21.66 2.72 -9.00
CA ARG A 165 -20.94 3.03 -10.23
C ARG A 165 -20.25 4.39 -10.18
N LEU A 166 -20.84 5.37 -9.47
CA LEU A 166 -20.28 6.71 -9.31
C LEU A 166 -18.95 6.73 -8.54
N ALA A 167 -18.70 5.71 -7.70
CA ALA A 167 -17.43 5.59 -7.01
C ALA A 167 -16.23 5.50 -7.97
N PHE A 168 -16.44 4.99 -9.19
CA PHE A 168 -15.41 4.87 -10.22
C PHE A 168 -15.10 6.18 -10.95
N LEU A 169 -15.90 7.24 -10.75
CA LEU A 169 -15.64 8.56 -11.37
C LEU A 169 -14.34 9.16 -10.87
N VAL A 170 -14.05 9.08 -9.57
CA VAL A 170 -12.83 9.67 -9.00
C VAL A 170 -11.57 9.09 -9.62
N PRO A 171 -11.33 7.76 -9.60
CA PRO A 171 -10.14 7.18 -10.22
C PRO A 171 -10.16 7.32 -11.76
N GLY A 172 -11.34 7.32 -12.39
CA GLY A 172 -11.50 7.54 -13.82
C GLY A 172 -11.06 8.94 -14.25
N LEU A 173 -11.53 9.97 -13.56
CA LEU A 173 -11.14 11.37 -13.82
C LEU A 173 -9.66 11.62 -13.52
N CYS A 174 -9.15 11.09 -12.41
CA CYS A 174 -7.71 11.17 -12.10
C CYS A 174 -6.84 10.48 -13.18
N GLY A 175 -7.25 9.29 -13.63
CA GLY A 175 -6.58 8.57 -14.70
C GLY A 175 -6.61 9.32 -16.03
N LEU A 176 -7.78 9.86 -16.40
CA LEU A 176 -7.96 10.65 -17.62
C LEU A 176 -7.09 11.92 -17.60
N LEU A 177 -7.07 12.62 -16.46
CA LEU A 177 -6.22 13.79 -16.27
C LEU A 177 -4.74 13.46 -16.48
N LEU A 178 -4.27 12.30 -16.02
CA LEU A 178 -2.89 11.85 -16.23
C LEU A 178 -2.60 11.44 -17.68
N VAL A 179 -3.59 10.93 -18.40
CA VAL A 179 -3.47 10.65 -19.84
C VAL A 179 -3.35 11.96 -20.63
N CYS A 180 -4.17 12.97 -20.29
CA CYS A 180 -4.16 14.29 -20.93
C CYS A 180 -2.91 15.12 -20.60
N PHE A 181 -2.39 15.00 -19.38
CA PHE A 181 -1.20 15.70 -18.88
C PHE A 181 -0.08 14.72 -18.52
N PRO A 182 0.46 13.98 -19.50
CA PRO A 182 1.46 12.96 -19.20
C PRO A 182 2.73 13.60 -18.62
N PRO A 183 3.41 12.89 -17.70
CA PRO A 183 4.72 13.31 -17.21
C PRO A 183 5.67 13.58 -18.38
N SER A 184 6.47 14.66 -18.29
CA SER A 184 7.30 15.14 -19.38
C SER A 184 8.24 14.06 -19.92
N ARG A 185 8.43 14.02 -21.26
CA ARG A 185 9.30 13.05 -21.96
C ARG A 185 10.74 12.99 -21.42
N SER A 186 11.24 14.08 -20.85
CA SER A 186 12.60 14.14 -20.27
C SER A 186 12.76 13.25 -19.04
N ALA A 187 11.68 12.97 -18.29
CA ALA A 187 11.71 12.11 -17.13
C ALA A 187 11.83 10.61 -17.46
N THR A 188 11.67 10.24 -18.73
CA THR A 188 11.56 8.84 -19.16
C THR A 188 12.80 8.32 -19.91
N LEU A 189 13.84 9.15 -20.10
CA LEU A 189 14.96 8.84 -21.00
C LEU A 189 16.27 8.39 -20.32
N ARG A 190 16.41 8.54 -19.01
CA ARG A 190 17.61 8.04 -18.30
C ARG A 190 17.37 6.63 -17.78
N ALA A 191 17.63 5.63 -18.61
CA ALA A 191 17.85 4.27 -18.16
C ALA A 191 19.15 4.26 -17.33
N THR A 192 19.03 4.03 -16.03
CA THR A 192 20.20 3.70 -15.20
C THR A 192 20.68 2.31 -15.60
N THR A 193 21.81 2.25 -16.30
CA THR A 193 22.47 1.01 -16.77
C THR A 193 23.08 0.15 -15.65
N ALA A 194 22.80 0.43 -14.41
CA ALA A 194 23.20 -0.44 -13.32
C ALA A 194 22.35 -1.72 -13.35
N ARG A 195 22.92 -2.81 -13.88
CA ARG A 195 22.38 -4.17 -13.74
C ARG A 195 22.32 -4.50 -12.26
N ALA A 196 21.20 -4.19 -11.62
CA ALA A 196 20.95 -4.58 -10.25
C ALA A 196 21.01 -6.12 -10.15
N SER A 197 21.89 -6.65 -9.31
CA SER A 197 22.03 -8.09 -9.13
C SER A 197 20.79 -8.68 -8.49
N TRP A 198 20.10 -9.56 -9.21
CA TRP A 198 18.97 -10.32 -8.65
C TRP A 198 19.41 -11.29 -7.53
N ARG A 199 20.70 -11.71 -7.55
CA ARG A 199 21.25 -12.59 -6.51
C ARG A 199 21.29 -11.92 -5.15
N SER A 200 21.45 -10.59 -5.07
CA SER A 200 21.45 -9.86 -3.80
C SER A 200 20.07 -9.86 -3.11
N LEU A 201 19.00 -10.16 -3.86
CA LEU A 201 17.65 -10.29 -3.33
C LEU A 201 17.38 -11.67 -2.70
N ALA A 202 18.19 -12.67 -3.01
CA ALA A 202 18.05 -14.01 -2.42
C ALA A 202 18.74 -14.06 -1.04
N ASN A 203 18.20 -13.32 -0.07
CA ASN A 203 18.73 -13.34 1.29
C ASN A 203 17.61 -13.53 2.34
N ARG A 204 17.95 -14.20 3.45
CA ARG A 204 17.01 -14.55 4.51
C ARG A 204 16.37 -13.31 5.15
N GLN A 205 17.11 -12.23 5.33
CA GLN A 205 16.59 -11.02 5.97
C GLN A 205 15.51 -10.36 5.12
N LEU A 206 15.68 -10.31 3.80
CA LEU A 206 14.66 -9.81 2.87
C LEU A 206 13.43 -10.73 2.86
N ALA A 207 13.62 -12.06 2.85
CA ALA A 207 12.52 -13.01 2.91
C ALA A 207 11.67 -12.83 4.17
N LEU A 208 12.30 -12.64 5.34
CA LEU A 208 11.61 -12.36 6.59
C LEU A 208 10.87 -11.00 6.54
N ALA A 209 11.48 -9.94 5.96
CA ALA A 209 10.83 -8.65 5.79
C ALA A 209 9.60 -8.75 4.86
N CYS A 210 9.70 -9.55 3.78
CA CYS A 210 8.56 -9.85 2.89
C CYS A 210 7.46 -10.62 3.63
N ALA A 211 7.81 -11.60 4.47
CA ALA A 211 6.83 -12.35 5.27
C ALA A 211 6.08 -11.44 6.25
N VAL A 212 6.78 -10.53 6.94
CA VAL A 212 6.15 -9.54 7.83
C VAL A 212 5.23 -8.60 7.03
N SER A 213 5.67 -8.14 5.85
CA SER A 213 4.85 -7.29 4.97
C SER A 213 3.58 -8.01 4.52
N PHE A 214 3.67 -9.28 4.16
CA PHE A 214 2.54 -10.14 3.79
C PHE A 214 1.55 -10.28 4.96
N LEU A 215 2.04 -10.66 6.15
CA LEU A 215 1.22 -10.84 7.33
C LEU A 215 0.53 -9.52 7.75
N ALA A 216 1.24 -8.40 7.71
CA ALA A 216 0.70 -7.09 8.02
C ALA A 216 -0.55 -6.77 7.18
N TYR A 217 -0.50 -7.05 5.87
CA TYR A 217 -1.61 -6.74 4.97
C TYR A 217 -2.69 -7.83 4.96
N LEU A 218 -2.34 -9.07 5.23
CA LEU A 218 -3.31 -10.13 5.49
C LEU A 218 -4.24 -9.75 6.67
N ALA A 219 -3.67 -9.19 7.74
CA ALA A 219 -4.45 -8.71 8.89
C ALA A 219 -5.18 -7.38 8.60
N ALA A 220 -4.52 -6.41 7.97
CA ALA A 220 -5.08 -5.09 7.72
C ALA A 220 -6.27 -5.12 6.75
N VAL A 221 -6.13 -5.84 5.63
CA VAL A 221 -7.22 -6.02 4.66
C VAL A 221 -8.29 -6.94 5.22
N GLY A 222 -7.89 -7.96 6.02
CA GLY A 222 -8.82 -8.77 6.79
C GLY A 222 -9.71 -7.93 7.70
N LEU A 223 -9.11 -7.01 8.48
CA LEU A 223 -9.88 -6.04 9.26
C LEU A 223 -10.87 -5.27 8.40
N THR A 224 -10.40 -4.65 7.31
CA THR A 224 -11.28 -3.76 6.51
C THR A 224 -12.45 -4.52 5.91
N VAL A 225 -12.25 -5.74 5.41
CA VAL A 225 -13.33 -6.57 4.86
C VAL A 225 -14.32 -7.00 5.96
N LEU A 226 -13.83 -7.52 7.09
CA LEU A 226 -14.70 -8.03 8.16
C LEU A 226 -15.39 -6.90 8.94
N ALA A 227 -14.71 -5.75 9.10
CA ALA A 227 -15.31 -4.59 9.75
C ALA A 227 -16.51 -4.04 8.97
N VAL A 228 -16.46 -4.04 7.63
CA VAL A 228 -17.60 -3.61 6.79
C VAL A 228 -18.82 -4.50 7.05
N LEU A 229 -18.64 -5.82 7.03
CA LEU A 229 -19.73 -6.78 7.31
C LEU A 229 -20.29 -6.52 8.71
N ARG A 230 -19.44 -6.44 9.73
CA ARG A 230 -19.85 -6.22 11.10
C ARG A 230 -20.53 -4.87 11.32
N LEU A 231 -20.05 -3.80 10.70
CA LEU A 231 -20.65 -2.47 10.80
C LEU A 231 -22.04 -2.44 10.16
N ASN A 232 -22.25 -3.17 9.08
CA ASN A 232 -23.56 -3.35 8.48
C ASN A 232 -24.47 -4.22 9.35
N ASP A 233 -24.02 -5.44 9.69
CA ASP A 233 -24.86 -6.46 10.34
C ASP A 233 -25.24 -6.10 11.79
N ARG A 234 -24.32 -5.48 12.54
CA ARG A 234 -24.53 -5.21 13.98
C ARG A 234 -24.97 -3.79 14.29
N PHE A 235 -24.54 -2.82 13.47
CA PHE A 235 -24.82 -1.38 13.70
C PHE A 235 -25.71 -0.78 12.62
N ALA A 236 -26.14 -1.57 11.64
CA ALA A 236 -27.01 -1.16 10.52
C ALA A 236 -26.52 0.11 9.80
N LEU A 237 -25.20 0.29 9.70
CA LEU A 237 -24.62 1.44 9.00
C LEU A 237 -24.77 1.27 7.49
N GLY A 238 -25.31 2.31 6.85
CA GLY A 238 -25.29 2.41 5.38
C GLY A 238 -23.90 2.74 4.83
N PRO A 239 -23.75 2.77 3.49
CA PRO A 239 -22.46 2.91 2.81
C PRO A 239 -21.67 4.16 3.21
N VAL A 240 -22.33 5.29 3.48
CA VAL A 240 -21.67 6.52 3.96
C VAL A 240 -21.06 6.32 5.35
N GLY A 241 -21.81 5.71 6.28
CA GLY A 241 -21.33 5.43 7.63
C GLY A 241 -20.16 4.47 7.64
N ILE A 242 -20.23 3.42 6.82
CA ILE A 242 -19.13 2.47 6.62
C ILE A 242 -17.92 3.16 6.00
N GLY A 243 -18.13 4.01 4.98
CA GLY A 243 -17.08 4.78 4.34
C GLY A 243 -16.35 5.72 5.30
N LEU A 244 -17.10 6.41 6.19
CA LEU A 244 -16.53 7.26 7.24
C LEU A 244 -15.70 6.45 8.25
N ALA A 245 -16.24 5.34 8.74
CA ALA A 245 -15.54 4.46 9.68
C ALA A 245 -14.26 3.87 9.05
N ALA A 246 -14.33 3.41 7.80
CA ALA A 246 -13.18 2.88 7.07
C ALA A 246 -12.14 3.96 6.75
N SER A 247 -12.56 5.22 6.48
CA SER A 247 -11.64 6.34 6.25
C SER A 247 -10.83 6.70 7.49
N ALA A 248 -11.36 6.43 8.69
CA ALA A 248 -10.62 6.62 9.94
C ALA A 248 -9.32 5.80 9.98
N PHE A 249 -9.29 4.62 9.35
CA PHE A 249 -8.07 3.82 9.16
C PHE A 249 -6.97 4.58 8.40
N GLY A 250 -7.31 5.17 7.26
CA GLY A 250 -6.34 5.90 6.44
C GLY A 250 -5.88 7.21 7.08
N ILE A 251 -6.81 7.96 7.68
CA ILE A 251 -6.53 9.21 8.40
C ILE A 251 -5.59 8.93 9.57
N ALA A 252 -5.85 7.88 10.34
CA ALA A 252 -4.99 7.45 11.44
C ALA A 252 -3.59 7.05 10.97
N GLY A 253 -3.49 6.39 9.81
CA GLY A 253 -2.21 6.06 9.19
C GLY A 253 -1.39 7.29 8.83
N ILE A 254 -2.01 8.35 8.30
CA ILE A 254 -1.37 9.64 8.00
C ILE A 254 -0.90 10.30 9.30
N ALA A 255 -1.77 10.38 10.32
CA ALA A 255 -1.46 10.98 11.61
C ALA A 255 -0.34 10.24 12.35
N ALA A 256 -0.25 8.91 12.17
CA ALA A 256 0.79 8.07 12.77
C ALA A 256 2.16 8.18 12.08
N ALA A 257 2.25 8.73 10.88
CA ALA A 257 3.51 8.78 10.14
C ALA A 257 4.64 9.56 10.85
N PRO A 258 4.41 10.78 11.43
CA PRO A 258 5.45 11.50 12.15
C PRO A 258 5.97 10.78 13.42
N PRO A 259 5.13 10.28 14.35
CA PRO A 259 5.61 9.55 15.52
C PRO A 259 6.29 8.23 15.13
N THR A 260 5.78 7.51 14.12
CA THR A 260 6.43 6.31 13.57
C THR A 260 7.83 6.63 13.05
N GLY A 261 7.99 7.72 12.28
CA GLY A 261 9.29 8.14 11.77
C GLY A 261 10.28 8.50 12.88
N ARG A 262 9.81 9.08 14.00
CA ARG A 262 10.64 9.32 15.19
C ARG A 262 11.06 8.00 15.85
N LEU A 263 10.10 7.09 16.06
CA LEU A 263 10.37 5.79 16.68
C LEU A 263 11.35 4.97 15.85
N LEU A 264 11.18 4.95 14.54
CA LEU A 264 12.06 4.25 13.60
C LEU A 264 13.51 4.78 13.67
N ARG A 265 13.71 6.09 13.77
CA ARG A 265 15.04 6.69 13.90
C ARG A 265 15.69 6.45 15.27
N THR A 266 14.90 6.46 16.37
CA THR A 266 15.44 6.37 17.74
C THR A 266 15.61 4.96 18.23
N ARG A 267 14.73 4.04 17.87
CA ARG A 267 14.71 2.66 18.37
C ARG A 267 14.92 1.60 17.28
N GLY A 268 14.96 2.04 16.01
CA GLY A 268 15.17 1.16 14.87
C GLY A 268 13.93 0.40 14.39
N PRO A 269 14.07 -0.31 13.23
CA PRO A 269 12.92 -0.90 12.54
C PRO A 269 12.27 -2.06 13.31
N ARG A 270 13.05 -2.89 14.02
CA ARG A 270 12.51 -4.03 14.77
C ARG A 270 11.63 -3.60 15.92
N TYR A 271 12.13 -2.69 16.75
CA TYR A 271 11.37 -2.18 17.89
C TYR A 271 10.09 -1.49 17.40
N THR A 272 10.19 -0.69 16.35
CA THR A 272 9.01 -0.04 15.72
C THR A 272 8.01 -1.09 15.27
N GLY A 273 8.44 -2.14 14.57
CA GLY A 273 7.57 -3.23 14.12
C GLY A 273 6.87 -3.94 15.29
N LEU A 274 7.60 -4.31 16.34
CA LEU A 274 7.01 -4.99 17.50
C LEU A 274 5.97 -4.14 18.23
N VAL A 275 6.24 -2.85 18.45
CA VAL A 275 5.29 -1.93 19.08
C VAL A 275 4.03 -1.79 18.21
N THR A 276 4.18 -1.72 16.90
CA THR A 276 3.04 -1.61 15.98
C THR A 276 2.29 -2.94 15.85
N ASP A 277 2.94 -4.10 15.92
CA ASP A 277 2.25 -5.39 15.98
C ASP A 277 1.37 -5.49 17.24
N VAL A 278 1.87 -5.06 18.41
CA VAL A 278 1.06 -5.03 19.65
C VAL A 278 -0.15 -4.10 19.49
N ALA A 279 0.06 -2.89 18.94
CA ALA A 279 -1.04 -1.97 18.67
C ALA A 279 -2.06 -2.58 17.68
N MET A 280 -1.60 -3.33 16.70
CA MET A 280 -2.44 -4.01 15.73
C MET A 280 -3.28 -5.13 16.36
N VAL A 281 -2.71 -5.93 17.27
CA VAL A 281 -3.46 -6.93 18.06
C VAL A 281 -4.58 -6.26 18.86
N VAL A 282 -4.26 -5.22 19.62
CA VAL A 282 -5.25 -4.50 20.43
C VAL A 282 -6.36 -3.91 19.56
N GLY A 283 -5.98 -3.26 18.45
CA GLY A 283 -6.93 -2.67 17.51
C GLY A 283 -7.87 -3.70 16.87
N LEU A 284 -7.32 -4.86 16.46
CA LEU A 284 -8.11 -5.95 15.89
C LEU A 284 -9.10 -6.54 16.91
N LEU A 285 -8.68 -6.73 18.15
CA LEU A 285 -9.56 -7.21 19.21
C LEU A 285 -10.65 -6.19 19.56
N CYS A 286 -10.33 -4.89 19.63
CA CYS A 286 -11.32 -3.84 19.79
C CYS A 286 -12.34 -3.81 18.65
N ALA A 287 -11.88 -3.95 17.40
CA ALA A 287 -12.75 -3.97 16.22
C ALA A 287 -13.62 -5.23 16.18
N ALA A 288 -13.09 -6.40 16.59
CA ALA A 288 -13.80 -7.67 16.57
C ALA A 288 -14.75 -7.87 17.74
N LEU A 289 -14.40 -7.44 18.93
CA LEU A 289 -15.14 -7.74 20.17
C LEU A 289 -15.87 -6.52 20.74
N GLY A 290 -15.61 -5.32 20.22
CA GLY A 290 -16.23 -4.08 20.71
C GLY A 290 -17.77 -4.15 20.62
N THR A 291 -18.46 -3.83 21.70
CA THR A 291 -19.93 -3.85 21.78
C THR A 291 -20.57 -2.54 21.34
N SER A 292 -19.79 -1.47 21.28
CA SER A 292 -20.25 -0.13 20.85
C SER A 292 -19.48 0.36 19.62
N LEU A 293 -20.13 1.16 18.79
CA LEU A 293 -19.56 1.74 17.58
C LEU A 293 -18.25 2.52 17.84
N PRO A 294 -18.13 3.37 18.88
CA PRO A 294 -16.88 4.08 19.16
C PRO A 294 -15.70 3.14 19.42
N VAL A 295 -15.91 2.01 20.11
CA VAL A 295 -14.84 1.03 20.37
C VAL A 295 -14.38 0.34 19.09
N VAL A 296 -15.33 -0.02 18.21
CA VAL A 296 -15.01 -0.60 16.90
C VAL A 296 -14.22 0.38 16.05
N VAL A 297 -14.64 1.64 15.96
CA VAL A 297 -13.95 2.69 15.22
C VAL A 297 -12.57 2.97 15.81
N ALA A 298 -12.43 3.00 17.14
CA ALA A 298 -11.13 3.14 17.81
C ALA A 298 -10.18 1.97 17.43
N GLY A 299 -10.71 0.76 17.33
CA GLY A 299 -9.97 -0.40 16.83
C GLY A 299 -9.48 -0.19 15.38
N ILE A 300 -10.35 0.28 14.49
CA ILE A 300 -10.01 0.60 13.09
C ILE A 300 -8.91 1.67 13.01
N VAL A 301 -9.02 2.75 13.79
CA VAL A 301 -8.03 3.81 13.93
C VAL A 301 -6.68 3.27 14.37
N LEU A 302 -6.68 2.43 15.40
CA LEU A 302 -5.45 1.86 15.96
C LEU A 302 -4.72 0.95 14.97
N VAL A 303 -5.47 0.12 14.22
CA VAL A 303 -4.90 -0.73 13.17
C VAL A 303 -4.36 0.12 12.02
N GLY A 304 -5.05 1.18 11.60
CA GLY A 304 -4.57 2.10 10.57
C GLY A 304 -3.23 2.75 10.93
N ALA A 305 -3.09 3.20 12.17
CA ALA A 305 -1.84 3.73 12.72
C ALA A 305 -0.73 2.65 12.75
N ALA A 306 -1.07 1.44 13.21
CA ALA A 306 -0.16 0.32 13.34
C ALA A 306 0.40 -0.14 11.98
N VAL A 307 -0.45 -0.26 10.96
CA VAL A 307 -0.05 -0.63 9.59
C VAL A 307 0.98 0.35 9.02
N THR A 308 0.82 1.65 9.26
CA THR A 308 1.78 2.67 8.82
C THR A 308 3.16 2.44 9.45
N GLY A 309 3.18 2.11 10.75
CA GLY A 309 4.41 1.80 11.47
C GLY A 309 5.07 0.51 10.97
N LEU A 310 4.30 -0.54 10.84
CA LEU A 310 4.80 -1.84 10.39
C LEU A 310 5.32 -1.77 8.95
N ARG A 311 4.62 -1.10 8.05
CA ARG A 311 5.07 -0.85 6.67
C ARG A 311 6.38 -0.06 6.63
N SER A 312 6.53 0.96 7.48
CA SER A 312 7.77 1.74 7.56
C SER A 312 8.93 0.90 8.07
N ALA A 313 8.70 0.05 9.06
CA ALA A 313 9.68 -0.87 9.63
C ALA A 313 10.12 -1.92 8.60
N THR A 314 9.18 -2.57 7.92
CA THR A 314 9.48 -3.61 6.91
C THR A 314 10.18 -3.04 5.69
N ASN A 315 9.80 -1.85 5.20
CA ASN A 315 10.50 -1.16 4.12
C ASN A 315 11.94 -0.84 4.51
N ALA A 316 12.19 -0.37 5.73
CA ALA A 316 13.54 -0.12 6.22
C ALA A 316 14.37 -1.41 6.28
N LEU A 317 13.79 -2.51 6.80
CA LEU A 317 14.45 -3.82 6.83
C LEU A 317 14.74 -4.34 5.43
N ALA A 318 13.80 -4.23 4.48
CA ALA A 318 13.98 -4.67 3.11
C ALA A 318 15.11 -3.91 2.41
N VAL A 319 15.09 -2.58 2.47
CA VAL A 319 16.09 -1.72 1.81
C VAL A 319 17.49 -1.92 2.39
N THR A 320 17.60 -2.17 3.71
CA THR A 320 18.91 -2.42 4.36
C THR A 320 19.44 -3.84 4.13
N SER A 321 18.55 -4.80 3.82
CA SER A 321 18.95 -6.20 3.55
C SER A 321 19.65 -6.39 2.20
N ALA A 322 19.44 -5.51 1.23
CA ALA A 322 20.03 -5.59 -0.11
C ALA A 322 20.55 -4.20 -0.55
N PRO A 323 21.65 -3.71 0.00
CA PRO A 323 22.17 -2.37 -0.27
C PRO A 323 22.55 -2.16 -1.75
N GLU A 324 22.90 -3.23 -2.46
CA GLU A 324 23.23 -3.19 -3.90
C GLU A 324 22.00 -3.11 -4.80
N ASN A 325 20.81 -3.52 -4.29
CA ASN A 325 19.56 -3.52 -5.03
C ASN A 325 18.38 -3.08 -4.14
N ARG A 326 18.47 -1.87 -3.58
CA ARG A 326 17.47 -1.31 -2.67
C ARG A 326 16.09 -1.20 -3.31
N GLY A 327 16.04 -0.84 -4.59
CA GLY A 327 14.78 -0.73 -5.35
C GLY A 327 14.09 -2.08 -5.51
N GLY A 328 14.82 -3.13 -5.90
CA GLY A 328 14.30 -4.48 -6.00
C GLY A 328 13.82 -5.04 -4.66
N ALA A 329 14.56 -4.78 -3.57
CA ALA A 329 14.14 -5.19 -2.23
C ALA A 329 12.85 -4.51 -1.77
N ALA A 330 12.72 -3.20 -2.01
CA ALA A 330 11.49 -2.46 -1.71
C ALA A 330 10.31 -2.97 -2.56
N SER A 331 10.52 -3.24 -3.84
CA SER A 331 9.48 -3.79 -4.74
C SER A 331 9.01 -5.17 -4.28
N LEU A 332 9.93 -6.06 -3.87
CA LEU A 332 9.58 -7.38 -3.34
C LEU A 332 8.74 -7.29 -2.05
N ALA A 333 9.17 -6.44 -1.11
CA ALA A 333 8.40 -6.23 0.13
C ALA A 333 7.01 -5.66 -0.15
N LEU A 334 6.90 -4.74 -1.11
CA LEU A 334 5.63 -4.13 -1.52
C LEU A 334 4.74 -5.15 -2.24
N SER A 335 5.30 -6.00 -3.11
CA SER A 335 4.55 -7.09 -3.75
C SER A 335 4.03 -8.10 -2.73
N ALA A 336 4.88 -8.52 -1.78
CA ALA A 336 4.48 -9.41 -0.69
C ALA A 336 3.32 -8.81 0.14
N GLN A 337 3.38 -7.51 0.41
CA GLN A 337 2.32 -6.75 1.08
C GLN A 337 0.99 -6.87 0.34
N PHE A 338 0.96 -6.59 -0.97
CA PHE A 338 -0.27 -6.68 -1.76
C PHE A 338 -0.77 -8.10 -1.96
N PHE A 339 0.11 -9.11 -2.01
CA PHE A 339 -0.28 -10.52 -1.99
C PHE A 339 -0.99 -10.89 -0.69
N GLY A 340 -0.50 -10.44 0.48
CA GLY A 340 -1.18 -10.62 1.76
C GLY A 340 -2.59 -10.03 1.75
N GLY A 341 -2.74 -8.81 1.23
CA GLY A 341 -4.05 -8.18 1.06
C GLY A 341 -4.96 -8.91 0.07
N ALA A 342 -4.40 -9.42 -1.03
CA ALA A 342 -5.14 -10.13 -2.06
C ALA A 342 -5.81 -11.42 -1.55
N VAL A 343 -5.14 -12.15 -0.67
CA VAL A 343 -5.68 -13.42 -0.12
C VAL A 343 -6.55 -13.21 1.13
N ALA A 344 -6.58 -12.00 1.67
CA ALA A 344 -7.22 -11.73 2.95
C ALA A 344 -8.72 -12.09 2.96
N ALA A 345 -9.48 -11.66 1.94
CA ALA A 345 -10.90 -11.98 1.85
C ALA A 345 -11.14 -13.50 1.75
N THR A 346 -10.36 -14.20 0.92
CA THR A 346 -10.46 -15.65 0.72
C THR A 346 -10.16 -16.42 2.00
N VAL A 347 -9.24 -15.92 2.82
CA VAL A 347 -8.87 -16.56 4.11
C VAL A 347 -9.91 -16.25 5.19
N TRP A 348 -10.32 -14.98 5.34
CA TRP A 348 -11.05 -14.53 6.50
C TRP A 348 -12.57 -14.62 6.38
N LEU A 349 -13.15 -14.53 5.18
CA LEU A 349 -14.60 -14.64 5.02
C LEU A 349 -15.15 -16.00 5.45
N PRO A 350 -14.58 -17.16 5.06
CA PRO A 350 -15.05 -18.46 5.55
C PRO A 350 -14.94 -18.59 7.08
N VAL A 351 -13.87 -18.07 7.67
CA VAL A 351 -13.65 -18.09 9.12
C VAL A 351 -14.69 -17.24 9.85
N TYR A 352 -15.00 -16.05 9.29
CA TYR A 352 -16.03 -15.17 9.84
C TYR A 352 -17.44 -15.81 9.76
N HIS A 353 -17.79 -16.41 8.62
CA HIS A 353 -19.08 -17.08 8.47
C HIS A 353 -19.24 -18.28 9.38
N ALA A 354 -18.15 -19.02 9.68
CA ALA A 354 -18.20 -20.16 10.57
C ALA A 354 -18.24 -19.78 12.07
N LEU A 355 -17.56 -18.69 12.47
CA LEU A 355 -17.29 -18.37 13.88
C LEU A 355 -17.77 -16.97 14.31
N GLY A 356 -18.31 -16.17 13.40
CA GLY A 356 -18.77 -14.81 13.67
C GLY A 356 -17.68 -13.89 14.24
N ASP A 357 -18.00 -13.14 15.29
CA ASP A 357 -17.07 -12.22 15.97
C ASP A 357 -15.80 -12.92 16.50
N ARG A 358 -15.89 -14.20 16.88
CA ARG A 358 -14.70 -15.00 17.27
C ARG A 358 -13.79 -15.25 16.07
N GLY A 359 -14.35 -15.50 14.88
CA GLY A 359 -13.60 -15.64 13.64
C GLY A 359 -12.90 -14.34 13.27
N PHE A 360 -13.55 -13.20 13.48
CA PHE A 360 -12.92 -11.91 13.30
C PHE A 360 -11.76 -11.70 14.29
N ALA A 361 -11.93 -12.06 15.57
CA ALA A 361 -10.88 -11.94 16.59
C ALA A 361 -9.64 -12.80 16.26
N LEU A 362 -9.78 -13.93 15.52
CA LEU A 362 -8.65 -14.75 15.08
C LEU A 362 -7.69 -14.01 14.14
N VAL A 363 -8.13 -12.95 13.47
CA VAL A 363 -7.22 -12.09 12.68
C VAL A 363 -6.08 -11.56 13.53
N ALA A 364 -6.29 -11.36 14.84
CA ALA A 364 -5.27 -10.88 15.77
C ALA A 364 -4.10 -11.86 15.99
N VAL A 365 -4.22 -13.12 15.58
CA VAL A 365 -3.11 -14.09 15.57
C VAL A 365 -2.04 -13.70 14.55
N VAL A 366 -2.43 -13.05 13.46
CA VAL A 366 -1.51 -12.69 12.38
C VAL A 366 -0.42 -11.70 12.81
N PRO A 367 -0.71 -10.56 13.47
CA PRO A 367 0.35 -9.69 13.98
C PRO A 367 1.19 -10.33 15.09
N VAL A 368 0.67 -11.32 15.83
CA VAL A 368 1.49 -12.12 16.76
C VAL A 368 2.52 -12.94 16.00
N LEU A 369 2.11 -13.60 14.90
CA LEU A 369 3.04 -14.31 14.01
C LEU A 369 4.04 -13.35 13.36
N SER A 370 3.60 -12.16 12.97
CA SER A 370 4.47 -11.09 12.45
C SER A 370 5.55 -10.70 13.47
N ALA A 371 5.17 -10.51 14.72
CA ALA A 371 6.10 -10.19 15.81
C ALA A 371 7.14 -11.31 16.01
N VAL A 372 6.73 -12.59 15.95
CA VAL A 372 7.65 -13.73 16.01
C VAL A 372 8.63 -13.68 14.83
N VAL A 373 8.16 -13.47 13.60
CA VAL A 373 9.03 -13.35 12.41
C VAL A 373 10.00 -12.17 12.55
N LEU A 374 9.56 -11.03 13.10
CA LEU A 374 10.42 -9.87 13.36
C LEU A 374 11.55 -10.18 14.35
N THR A 375 11.31 -10.98 15.39
CA THR A 375 12.39 -11.37 16.32
C THR A 375 13.46 -12.20 15.62
N LEU A 376 13.08 -13.06 14.67
CA LEU A 376 14.01 -13.86 13.87
C LEU A 376 14.90 -13.02 12.95
N THR A 377 14.47 -11.82 12.53
CA THR A 377 15.33 -10.89 11.78
C THR A 377 16.53 -10.43 12.60
N GLY A 378 16.46 -10.49 13.94
CA GLY A 378 17.49 -10.10 14.88
C GLY A 378 18.62 -11.11 15.06
N ALA A 379 18.27 -12.37 15.06
CA ALA A 379 19.25 -13.44 15.24
C ALA A 379 20.27 -13.55 14.08
N VAL A 380 19.94 -12.99 12.92
CA VAL A 380 20.78 -13.04 11.71
C VAL A 380 21.77 -11.87 11.65
N GLY A 381 21.39 -10.67 12.15
CA GLY A 381 22.25 -9.49 12.14
C GLY A 381 23.41 -9.51 13.15
N GLY A 382 23.31 -10.33 14.21
CA GLY A 382 24.35 -10.44 15.24
C GLY A 382 25.60 -11.23 14.81
N ARG A 383 25.55 -11.97 13.70
CA ARG A 383 26.68 -12.76 13.21
C ARG A 383 27.57 -12.10 12.15
N SER A 384 27.16 -10.93 11.63
CA SER A 384 27.94 -10.20 10.61
C SER A 384 28.48 -8.84 11.10
N ALA A 385 28.61 -8.64 12.41
CA ALA A 385 29.40 -7.52 12.93
C ALA A 385 30.85 -7.75 12.62
N ASN A 386 31.32 -7.18 11.53
CA ASN A 386 32.69 -7.20 11.01
C ASN A 386 33.69 -6.79 12.11
N PRO A 387 34.68 -7.61 12.48
CA PRO A 387 35.72 -7.24 13.46
C PRO A 387 36.62 -6.07 13.00
N ALA A 388 36.60 -5.69 11.71
CA ALA A 388 37.40 -4.60 11.16
C ALA A 388 36.95 -3.17 11.59
N ALA A 389 35.81 -2.99 12.27
CA ALA A 389 35.39 -1.67 12.75
C ALA A 389 35.98 -1.30 14.13
N ARG A 390 36.69 -2.20 14.79
CA ARG A 390 37.33 -1.92 16.10
C ARG A 390 38.74 -1.28 16.02
N ASP A 391 39.37 -1.33 14.85
CA ASP A 391 40.75 -0.80 14.69
C ASP A 391 40.84 0.68 14.27
N LEU A 392 39.74 1.35 14.03
CA LEU A 392 39.76 2.78 13.65
C LEU A 392 39.74 3.76 14.84
N THR A 393 39.75 3.27 16.08
CA THR A 393 39.82 4.13 17.28
C THR A 393 41.21 4.13 17.97
N ALA A 394 42.17 3.43 17.43
CA ALA A 394 43.56 3.49 17.93
C ALA A 394 44.28 4.69 17.27
N VAL A 395 44.15 5.87 17.86
CA VAL A 395 45.03 7.02 17.57
C VAL A 395 46.42 6.69 18.11
N PRO A 396 47.47 6.66 17.29
CA PRO A 396 48.83 6.48 17.82
C PRO A 396 49.24 7.72 18.62
N PRO A 397 49.98 7.55 19.73
CA PRO A 397 50.44 8.70 20.54
C PRO A 397 51.42 9.54 19.72
N ARG A 398 51.20 10.85 19.66
CA ARG A 398 52.13 11.83 19.09
C ARG A 398 53.43 11.75 19.90
N GLY A 399 54.49 11.25 19.29
CA GLY A 399 55.83 11.35 19.78
C GLY A 399 56.28 12.79 19.83
N ARG A 400 57.02 13.11 20.87
CA ARG A 400 57.66 14.41 21.11
C ARG A 400 58.82 14.66 20.13
#